data_846da7af99cfe793a3d9bde8e97be061
#
_entry.id   846da7af99cfe793a3d9bde8e97be061
#
_cell.length_a   1.000
_cell.length_b   1.000
_cell.length_c   1.000
_cell.angle_alpha   90.00
_cell.angle_beta   90.00
_cell.angle_gamma   90.00
#
_symmetry.space_group_name_H-M   'P 1'
#
loop_
_entity.id
_entity.type
_entity.pdbx_description
1 polymer ?
#
loop_
_entity_poly.entity_id
_entity_poly.type
_entity_poly.pdbx_seq_one_letter_code
_entity_poly.pdbx_strand_id
1 'polypeptide(L)'
;MIKIGINGFGRIGRFVFRSTVEAENAKEVQVVAINDLCPVDYMAYMLKYDTMHGQFDGTIEADVEKNELIVNGNHIRVTAERDPENLKWDEVGAEYVVESTGLFLAYDKAEKHLKAGAKYVVLSAPSKADANGNQADMFVCGVNTDKYNGQKIVSNASCTTNCLAPIAKVLNDNFGIETGLMTTVHSTTATQKTVDGPSMKDWRGGRAAAGNIIPSSTGAAKAVGKVVPELNGKLTGISMRVPTLDVSVVDLTVNLKKAASKEAICAAMKAASEGELKGVLGYTEDAVVSSDFLGCALTSIFDANAGVYLTDNFVKVVSWYDNEIGYSHKVVELIKIMKKHNG
;
A
#
# COMPACT_ATOMS: atom_id res chain seq x y z
N MET A 1 -19.59 12.38 -5.93
CA MET A 1 -18.14 12.55 -5.74
C MET A 1 -17.83 12.20 -4.30
N ILE A 2 -16.89 11.29 -4.08
CA ILE A 2 -16.46 10.84 -2.76
C ILE A 2 -15.48 11.87 -2.20
N LYS A 3 -15.81 12.50 -1.07
CA LYS A 3 -14.94 13.47 -0.42
C LYS A 3 -14.04 12.78 0.61
N ILE A 4 -12.74 12.94 0.48
CA ILE A 4 -11.75 12.33 1.37
C ILE A 4 -10.91 13.37 2.10
N GLY A 5 -10.53 13.05 3.34
CA GLY A 5 -9.47 13.70 4.09
C GLY A 5 -8.21 12.84 4.11
N ILE A 6 -7.04 13.46 4.19
CA ILE A 6 -5.76 12.77 4.33
C ILE A 6 -5.10 13.24 5.62
N ASN A 7 -4.81 12.31 6.52
CA ASN A 7 -4.02 12.57 7.72
C ASN A 7 -2.59 12.04 7.53
N GLY A 8 -1.62 12.95 7.43
CA GLY A 8 -0.23 12.67 7.07
C GLY A 8 0.03 12.83 5.56
N PHE A 9 0.79 13.86 5.20
CA PHE A 9 1.12 14.18 3.81
C PHE A 9 2.57 13.80 3.47
N GLY A 10 3.01 12.65 4.02
CA GLY A 10 4.25 11.97 3.66
C GLY A 10 4.19 11.36 2.26
N ARG A 11 5.08 10.43 1.94
CA ARG A 11 5.11 9.80 0.61
C ARG A 11 3.75 9.22 0.22
N ILE A 12 3.19 8.33 1.05
CA ILE A 12 1.91 7.67 0.72
C ILE A 12 0.75 8.67 0.65
N GLY A 13 0.63 9.59 1.60
CA GLY A 13 -0.43 10.62 1.55
C GLY A 13 -0.38 11.46 0.28
N ARG A 14 0.82 11.85 -0.18
CA ARG A 14 0.99 12.58 -1.44
C ARG A 14 0.66 11.74 -2.67
N PHE A 15 1.00 10.46 -2.70
CA PHE A 15 0.66 9.60 -3.84
C PHE A 15 -0.79 9.17 -3.86
N VAL A 16 -1.42 9.00 -2.71
CA VAL A 16 -2.88 8.91 -2.63
C VAL A 16 -3.51 10.18 -3.21
N PHE A 17 -3.00 11.37 -2.86
CA PHE A 17 -3.47 12.62 -3.44
C PHE A 17 -3.28 12.65 -4.96
N ARG A 18 -2.06 12.36 -5.47
CA ARG A 18 -1.78 12.34 -6.91
C ARG A 18 -2.72 11.38 -7.65
N SER A 19 -2.95 10.18 -7.09
CA SER A 19 -3.88 9.21 -7.67
C SER A 19 -5.33 9.75 -7.77
N THR A 20 -5.78 10.63 -6.86
CA THR A 20 -7.15 11.19 -6.94
C THR A 20 -7.34 12.21 -8.04
N VAL A 21 -6.28 12.83 -8.54
CA VAL A 21 -6.36 13.83 -9.62
C VAL A 21 -6.11 13.25 -11.01
N GLU A 22 -5.75 11.98 -11.10
CA GLU A 22 -5.66 11.26 -12.37
C GLU A 22 -7.03 11.09 -13.02
N ALA A 23 -7.06 11.06 -14.35
CA ALA A 23 -8.30 11.11 -15.14
C ALA A 23 -9.34 10.04 -14.73
N GLU A 24 -8.89 8.87 -14.30
CA GLU A 24 -9.74 7.76 -13.87
C GLU A 24 -10.48 8.07 -12.56
N ASN A 25 -9.83 8.78 -11.64
CA ASN A 25 -10.32 9.03 -10.28
C ASN A 25 -10.92 10.43 -10.10
N ALA A 26 -10.45 11.41 -10.87
CA ALA A 26 -10.80 12.82 -10.70
C ALA A 26 -12.30 13.15 -10.77
N LYS A 27 -13.10 12.29 -11.42
CA LYS A 27 -14.56 12.43 -11.50
C LYS A 27 -15.30 11.75 -10.35
N GLU A 28 -14.63 10.87 -9.60
CA GLU A 28 -15.27 10.06 -8.56
C GLU A 28 -14.83 10.47 -7.15
N VAL A 29 -13.56 10.87 -6.98
CA VAL A 29 -12.95 11.14 -5.68
C VAL A 29 -12.35 12.54 -5.64
N GLN A 30 -12.50 13.22 -4.51
CA GLN A 30 -11.93 14.56 -4.27
C GLN A 30 -11.32 14.63 -2.87
N VAL A 31 -10.06 15.07 -2.78
CA VAL A 31 -9.46 15.48 -1.50
C VAL A 31 -10.00 16.86 -1.12
N VAL A 32 -10.57 16.99 0.07
CA VAL A 32 -11.15 18.24 0.57
C VAL A 32 -10.39 18.81 1.78
N ALA A 33 -9.60 17.98 2.46
CA ALA A 33 -8.73 18.42 3.56
C ALA A 33 -7.50 17.54 3.71
N ILE A 34 -6.42 18.13 4.19
CA ILE A 34 -5.17 17.47 4.53
C ILE A 34 -4.74 17.94 5.92
N ASN A 35 -4.27 17.01 6.73
CA ASN A 35 -3.61 17.36 7.99
C ASN A 35 -2.15 16.89 7.94
N ASP A 36 -1.23 17.81 8.17
CA ASP A 36 0.20 17.54 8.35
C ASP A 36 0.83 18.66 9.20
N LEU A 37 1.94 18.38 9.86
CA LEU A 37 2.63 19.36 10.70
C LEU A 37 3.56 20.29 9.91
N CYS A 38 3.67 20.11 8.60
CA CYS A 38 4.44 20.97 7.71
C CYS A 38 3.62 22.21 7.31
N PRO A 39 4.28 23.38 7.08
CA PRO A 39 3.63 24.56 6.50
C PRO A 39 3.06 24.28 5.11
N VAL A 40 1.96 24.94 4.74
CA VAL A 40 1.24 24.70 3.49
C VAL A 40 2.06 25.00 2.23
N ASP A 41 2.91 26.01 2.25
CA ASP A 41 3.82 26.35 1.17
C ASP A 41 4.87 25.24 0.94
N TYR A 42 5.40 24.66 2.02
CA TYR A 42 6.29 23.52 1.92
C TYR A 42 5.57 22.25 1.44
N MET A 43 4.32 22.05 1.84
CA MET A 43 3.49 20.97 1.33
C MET A 43 3.26 21.11 -0.19
N ALA A 44 2.99 22.33 -0.66
CA ALA A 44 2.88 22.64 -2.09
C ALA A 44 4.18 22.28 -2.85
N TYR A 45 5.33 22.67 -2.30
CA TYR A 45 6.65 22.32 -2.85
C TYR A 45 6.85 20.81 -2.94
N MET A 46 6.57 20.07 -1.86
CA MET A 46 6.74 18.62 -1.82
C MET A 46 5.74 17.86 -2.73
N LEU A 47 4.55 18.41 -2.94
CA LEU A 47 3.60 17.82 -3.90
C LEU A 47 4.06 18.05 -5.34
N LYS A 48 4.65 19.23 -5.60
CA LYS A 48 5.09 19.63 -6.96
C LYS A 48 6.28 18.82 -7.44
N TYR A 49 7.29 18.60 -6.59
CA TYR A 49 8.54 17.97 -6.98
C TYR A 49 8.73 16.63 -6.28
N ASP A 50 9.03 15.61 -7.06
CA ASP A 50 9.38 14.29 -6.56
C ASP A 50 10.54 13.70 -7.34
N THR A 51 11.52 13.11 -6.63
CA THR A 51 12.74 12.56 -7.23
C THR A 51 12.45 11.36 -8.12
N MET A 52 11.53 10.50 -7.72
CA MET A 52 11.23 9.26 -8.43
C MET A 52 10.10 9.42 -9.44
N HIS A 53 9.06 10.17 -9.07
CA HIS A 53 7.83 10.27 -9.86
C HIS A 53 7.70 11.63 -10.58
N GLY A 54 8.77 12.43 -10.59
CA GLY A 54 8.83 13.68 -11.34
C GLY A 54 7.90 14.78 -10.82
N GLN A 55 7.78 15.82 -11.63
CA GLN A 55 6.92 16.94 -11.29
C GLN A 55 5.44 16.55 -11.41
N PHE A 56 4.64 17.14 -10.54
CA PHE A 56 3.19 17.01 -10.61
C PHE A 56 2.66 17.66 -11.91
N ASP A 57 1.83 16.95 -12.62
CA ASP A 57 1.17 17.44 -13.83
C ASP A 57 -0.09 18.23 -13.44
N GLY A 58 0.04 19.54 -13.36
CA GLY A 58 -1.04 20.44 -12.98
C GLY A 58 -0.56 21.68 -12.25
N THR A 59 -1.49 22.50 -11.79
CA THR A 59 -1.23 23.72 -11.04
C THR A 59 -1.29 23.45 -9.53
N ILE A 60 -0.32 24.01 -8.80
CA ILE A 60 -0.27 23.95 -7.34
C ILE A 60 0.07 25.33 -6.82
N GLU A 61 -0.78 25.83 -5.94
CA GLU A 61 -0.60 27.11 -5.22
C GLU A 61 -0.85 26.89 -3.73
N ALA A 62 -0.28 27.75 -2.89
CA ALA A 62 -0.51 27.76 -1.45
C ALA A 62 -1.04 29.14 -1.03
N ASP A 63 -2.20 29.17 -0.40
CA ASP A 63 -2.70 30.34 0.32
C ASP A 63 -2.27 30.23 1.79
N VAL A 64 -1.17 30.89 2.14
CA VAL A 64 -0.59 30.80 3.49
C VAL A 64 -1.48 31.49 4.53
N GLU A 65 -2.20 32.54 4.15
CA GLU A 65 -3.08 33.29 5.07
C GLU A 65 -4.30 32.45 5.47
N LYS A 66 -4.89 31.73 4.50
CA LYS A 66 -6.04 30.86 4.73
C LYS A 66 -5.66 29.43 5.14
N ASN A 67 -4.36 29.11 5.05
CA ASN A 67 -3.85 27.76 5.22
C ASN A 67 -4.55 26.74 4.28
N GLU A 68 -4.58 27.06 3.01
CA GLU A 68 -5.19 26.25 1.94
C GLU A 68 -4.15 25.86 0.90
N LEU A 69 -4.22 24.61 0.46
CA LEU A 69 -3.54 24.12 -0.74
C LEU A 69 -4.52 24.20 -1.91
N ILE A 70 -4.13 24.86 -3.00
CA ILE A 70 -4.96 24.99 -4.20
C ILE A 70 -4.35 24.16 -5.31
N VAL A 71 -5.04 23.11 -5.75
CA VAL A 71 -4.56 22.21 -6.79
C VAL A 71 -5.58 22.13 -7.93
N ASN A 72 -5.16 22.47 -9.13
CA ASN A 72 -6.04 22.53 -10.30
C ASN A 72 -7.32 23.35 -10.03
N GLY A 73 -7.18 24.45 -9.30
CA GLY A 73 -8.26 25.33 -8.89
C GLY A 73 -9.15 24.82 -7.76
N ASN A 74 -8.89 23.63 -7.22
CA ASN A 74 -9.63 23.11 -6.06
C ASN A 74 -8.97 23.56 -4.76
N HIS A 75 -9.74 24.18 -3.87
CA HIS A 75 -9.32 24.60 -2.54
C HIS A 75 -9.39 23.43 -1.55
N ILE A 76 -8.29 23.17 -0.85
CA ILE A 76 -8.12 22.07 0.09
C ILE A 76 -7.72 22.64 1.44
N ARG A 77 -8.55 22.44 2.45
CA ARG A 77 -8.25 22.87 3.81
C ARG A 77 -6.99 22.14 4.33
N VAL A 78 -6.03 22.89 4.85
CA VAL A 78 -4.85 22.32 5.53
C VAL A 78 -4.94 22.59 7.02
N THR A 79 -4.61 21.61 7.84
CA THR A 79 -4.52 21.71 9.30
C THR A 79 -3.17 21.16 9.77
N ALA A 80 -2.72 21.61 10.95
CA ALA A 80 -1.48 21.15 11.60
C ALA A 80 -1.79 20.61 13.01
N GLU A 81 -2.81 19.74 13.09
CA GLU A 81 -3.33 19.21 14.34
C GLU A 81 -2.66 17.87 14.70
N ARG A 82 -2.23 17.74 15.95
CA ARG A 82 -1.56 16.53 16.44
C ARG A 82 -2.54 15.45 16.89
N ASP A 83 -3.69 15.85 17.44
CA ASP A 83 -4.72 14.90 17.87
C ASP A 83 -5.81 14.79 16.80
N PRO A 84 -5.97 13.63 16.16
CA PRO A 84 -6.96 13.45 15.12
C PRO A 84 -8.40 13.75 15.54
N GLU A 85 -8.71 13.69 16.82
CA GLU A 85 -10.05 13.97 17.36
C GLU A 85 -10.49 15.45 17.13
N ASN A 86 -9.53 16.36 16.90
CA ASN A 86 -9.77 17.78 16.67
C ASN A 86 -9.86 18.18 15.20
N LEU A 87 -9.80 17.23 14.25
CA LEU A 87 -9.64 17.52 12.82
C LEU A 87 -10.92 17.98 12.11
N LYS A 88 -12.09 17.78 12.75
CA LYS A 88 -13.39 18.28 12.26
C LYS A 88 -13.62 17.97 10.75
N TRP A 89 -13.58 16.70 10.41
CA TRP A 89 -13.72 16.25 9.04
C TRP A 89 -15.10 16.56 8.44
N ASP A 90 -16.14 16.60 9.27
CA ASP A 90 -17.51 16.92 8.91
C ASP A 90 -17.68 18.37 8.42
N GLU A 91 -16.92 19.33 8.95
CA GLU A 91 -16.98 20.75 8.50
C GLU A 91 -16.64 20.91 7.01
N VAL A 92 -15.83 20.01 6.44
CA VAL A 92 -15.47 20.01 5.01
C VAL A 92 -16.16 18.89 4.23
N GLY A 93 -16.98 18.10 4.92
CA GLY A 93 -17.71 16.98 4.34
C GLY A 93 -16.82 15.79 3.92
N ALA A 94 -15.63 15.63 4.56
CA ALA A 94 -14.78 14.47 4.34
C ALA A 94 -15.41 13.24 4.97
N GLU A 95 -16.02 12.38 4.13
CA GLU A 95 -16.68 11.16 4.60
C GLU A 95 -15.67 10.03 4.89
N TYR A 96 -14.62 9.94 4.10
CA TYR A 96 -13.55 8.95 4.21
C TYR A 96 -12.25 9.64 4.62
N VAL A 97 -11.50 9.04 5.51
CA VAL A 97 -10.18 9.54 5.91
C VAL A 97 -9.12 8.49 5.63
N VAL A 98 -8.07 8.89 4.93
CA VAL A 98 -6.85 8.08 4.77
C VAL A 98 -5.90 8.43 5.90
N GLU A 99 -5.64 7.48 6.79
CA GLU A 99 -4.64 7.60 7.85
C GLU A 99 -3.28 7.12 7.32
N SER A 100 -2.39 8.07 7.04
CA SER A 100 -1.06 7.81 6.44
C SER A 100 0.11 8.37 7.25
N THR A 101 -0.10 8.72 8.52
CA THR A 101 0.98 9.13 9.43
C THR A 101 1.80 7.94 9.95
N GLY A 102 1.22 6.74 9.99
CA GLY A 102 1.79 5.56 10.64
C GLY A 102 1.72 5.57 12.17
N LEU A 103 1.09 6.59 12.78
CA LEU A 103 1.00 6.76 14.23
C LEU A 103 -0.30 6.20 14.82
N PHE A 104 -1.40 6.26 14.07
CA PHE A 104 -2.74 5.93 14.55
C PHE A 104 -3.25 4.59 13.98
N LEU A 105 -2.41 3.55 14.03
CA LEU A 105 -2.69 2.23 13.45
C LEU A 105 -3.45 1.28 14.38
N ALA A 106 -3.51 1.57 15.69
CA ALA A 106 -4.34 0.83 16.62
C ALA A 106 -5.80 1.26 16.47
N TYR A 107 -6.73 0.33 16.69
CA TYR A 107 -8.16 0.56 16.43
C TYR A 107 -8.70 1.78 17.20
N ASP A 108 -8.43 1.87 18.50
CA ASP A 108 -8.82 2.97 19.38
C ASP A 108 -8.24 4.33 18.95
N LYS A 109 -7.04 4.32 18.37
CA LYS A 109 -6.40 5.53 17.84
C LYS A 109 -7.02 5.97 16.53
N ALA A 110 -7.31 5.03 15.63
CA ALA A 110 -7.96 5.31 14.36
C ALA A 110 -9.41 5.79 14.55
N GLU A 111 -10.09 5.31 15.59
CA GLU A 111 -11.45 5.73 15.96
C GLU A 111 -11.57 7.24 16.24
N LYS A 112 -10.48 7.90 16.60
CA LYS A 112 -10.45 9.36 16.77
C LYS A 112 -10.89 10.13 15.53
N HIS A 113 -10.61 9.61 14.34
CA HIS A 113 -11.10 10.20 13.10
C HIS A 113 -12.62 10.12 12.96
N LEU A 114 -13.25 9.04 13.46
CA LEU A 114 -14.71 8.93 13.48
C LEU A 114 -15.31 9.95 14.44
N LYS A 115 -14.67 10.17 15.59
CA LYS A 115 -15.10 11.20 16.56
C LYS A 115 -14.93 12.62 16.01
N ALA A 116 -13.95 12.82 15.12
CA ALA A 116 -13.74 14.07 14.39
C ALA A 116 -14.68 14.25 13.18
N GLY A 117 -15.71 13.40 13.01
CA GLY A 117 -16.76 13.55 12.01
C GLY A 117 -16.56 12.75 10.72
N ALA A 118 -15.49 11.97 10.58
CA ALA A 118 -15.37 11.03 9.47
C ALA A 118 -16.38 9.88 9.61
N LYS A 119 -16.89 9.36 8.49
CA LYS A 119 -17.75 8.17 8.49
C LYS A 119 -16.94 6.88 8.43
N TYR A 120 -15.82 6.91 7.71
CA TYR A 120 -14.95 5.76 7.45
C TYR A 120 -13.48 6.15 7.49
N VAL A 121 -12.63 5.20 7.90
CA VAL A 121 -11.17 5.37 7.99
C VAL A 121 -10.48 4.23 7.26
N VAL A 122 -9.53 4.57 6.38
CA VAL A 122 -8.65 3.61 5.70
C VAL A 122 -7.22 3.82 6.19
N LEU A 123 -6.69 2.83 6.88
CA LEU A 123 -5.30 2.82 7.34
C LEU A 123 -4.39 2.45 6.16
N SER A 124 -3.41 3.30 5.86
CA SER A 124 -2.40 3.04 4.81
C SER A 124 -1.23 2.19 5.32
N ALA A 125 -1.47 1.31 6.26
CA ALA A 125 -0.52 0.36 6.82
C ALA A 125 -1.28 -0.78 7.52
N PRO A 126 -0.62 -1.91 7.84
CA PRO A 126 -1.23 -2.97 8.63
C PRO A 126 -1.76 -2.45 9.97
N SER A 127 -3.02 -2.73 10.25
CA SER A 127 -3.65 -2.39 11.52
C SER A 127 -2.97 -3.10 12.69
N LYS A 128 -2.97 -2.44 13.84
CA LYS A 128 -2.51 -3.00 15.12
C LYS A 128 -3.70 -3.20 16.05
N ALA A 129 -3.64 -4.23 16.88
CA ALA A 129 -4.62 -4.41 17.94
C ALA A 129 -4.50 -3.28 18.99
N ASP A 130 -5.63 -2.82 19.51
CA ASP A 130 -5.69 -1.96 20.68
C ASP A 130 -5.50 -2.76 21.98
N ALA A 131 -5.57 -2.09 23.13
CA ALA A 131 -5.43 -2.75 24.44
C ALA A 131 -6.54 -3.76 24.75
N ASN A 132 -7.69 -3.67 24.07
CA ASN A 132 -8.82 -4.58 24.22
C ASN A 132 -8.78 -5.72 23.19
N GLY A 133 -7.78 -5.75 22.32
CA GLY A 133 -7.64 -6.75 21.24
C GLY A 133 -8.43 -6.42 19.96
N ASN A 134 -9.10 -5.26 19.88
CA ASN A 134 -9.79 -4.85 18.66
C ASN A 134 -8.76 -4.49 17.59
N GLN A 135 -8.99 -4.93 16.37
CA GLN A 135 -8.12 -4.67 15.22
C GLN A 135 -8.97 -4.44 13.97
N ALA A 136 -8.61 -3.47 13.16
CA ALA A 136 -9.27 -3.25 11.89
C ALA A 136 -8.98 -4.40 10.90
N ASP A 137 -10.03 -4.81 10.18
CA ASP A 137 -9.88 -5.80 9.12
C ASP A 137 -8.97 -5.29 8.01
N MET A 138 -8.19 -6.21 7.43
CA MET A 138 -7.31 -5.92 6.31
C MET A 138 -7.93 -6.38 5.00
N PHE A 139 -7.88 -5.49 4.01
CA PHE A 139 -8.36 -5.78 2.67
C PHE A 139 -7.24 -5.58 1.64
N VAL A 140 -7.20 -6.47 0.68
CA VAL A 140 -6.36 -6.38 -0.53
C VAL A 140 -7.31 -6.46 -1.73
N CYS A 141 -7.28 -5.43 -2.55
CA CYS A 141 -8.14 -5.34 -3.75
C CYS A 141 -7.97 -6.59 -4.62
N GLY A 142 -9.09 -7.12 -5.12
CA GLY A 142 -9.14 -8.35 -5.91
C GLY A 142 -8.95 -9.65 -5.12
N VAL A 143 -8.49 -9.60 -3.86
CA VAL A 143 -8.23 -10.81 -3.06
C VAL A 143 -9.37 -11.12 -2.08
N ASN A 144 -9.80 -10.12 -1.29
CA ASN A 144 -10.82 -10.32 -0.26
C ASN A 144 -11.75 -9.11 -0.05
N THR A 145 -11.79 -8.18 -0.98
CA THR A 145 -12.69 -7.01 -0.85
C THR A 145 -14.17 -7.36 -0.99
N ASP A 146 -14.49 -8.53 -1.50
CA ASP A 146 -15.83 -9.13 -1.46
C ASP A 146 -16.35 -9.41 -0.04
N LYS A 147 -15.43 -9.53 0.94
CA LYS A 147 -15.76 -9.73 2.35
C LYS A 147 -15.99 -8.41 3.11
N TYR A 148 -15.86 -7.26 2.45
CA TYR A 148 -16.20 -5.99 3.08
C TYR A 148 -17.71 -5.92 3.35
N ASN A 149 -18.07 -5.61 4.58
CA ASN A 149 -19.46 -5.59 5.05
C ASN A 149 -19.73 -4.37 5.95
N GLY A 150 -19.32 -3.19 5.49
CA GLY A 150 -19.63 -1.93 6.16
C GLY A 150 -18.71 -1.58 7.35
N GLN A 151 -17.56 -2.23 7.51
CA GLN A 151 -16.60 -1.88 8.56
C GLN A 151 -16.18 -0.42 8.45
N LYS A 152 -16.26 0.33 9.57
CA LYS A 152 -15.96 1.76 9.58
C LYS A 152 -14.46 2.07 9.53
N ILE A 153 -13.64 1.18 10.07
CA ILE A 153 -12.18 1.29 10.08
C ILE A 153 -11.61 0.06 9.41
N VAL A 154 -10.89 0.25 8.32
CA VAL A 154 -10.27 -0.83 7.56
C VAL A 154 -8.79 -0.52 7.30
N SER A 155 -8.01 -1.54 6.97
CA SER A 155 -6.61 -1.40 6.58
C SER A 155 -6.42 -1.90 5.15
N ASN A 156 -5.68 -1.13 4.34
CA ASN A 156 -5.22 -1.56 3.01
C ASN A 156 -3.97 -2.47 3.09
N ALA A 157 -3.71 -3.08 4.25
CA ALA A 157 -2.53 -3.90 4.53
C ALA A 157 -1.20 -3.16 4.25
N SER A 158 -0.16 -3.85 3.79
CA SER A 158 1.11 -3.24 3.35
C SER A 158 1.29 -3.36 1.84
N CYS A 159 2.22 -2.59 1.27
CA CYS A 159 2.59 -2.70 -0.14
C CYS A 159 3.07 -4.13 -0.49
N THR A 160 3.91 -4.72 0.37
CA THR A 160 4.38 -6.10 0.20
C THR A 160 3.24 -7.12 0.29
N THR A 161 2.26 -6.92 1.20
CA THR A 161 1.08 -7.80 1.28
C THR A 161 0.23 -7.69 0.02
N ASN A 162 0.08 -6.47 -0.53
CA ASN A 162 -0.64 -6.24 -1.79
C ASN A 162 0.03 -6.91 -2.99
N CYS A 163 1.36 -7.05 -2.98
CA CYS A 163 2.08 -7.80 -4.00
C CYS A 163 1.97 -9.32 -3.80
N LEU A 164 2.18 -9.77 -2.55
CA LEU A 164 2.26 -11.20 -2.23
C LEU A 164 0.89 -11.91 -2.29
N ALA A 165 -0.16 -11.27 -1.80
CA ALA A 165 -1.47 -11.92 -1.66
C ALA A 165 -2.07 -12.38 -3.01
N PRO A 166 -2.04 -11.60 -4.10
CA PRO A 166 -2.54 -12.04 -5.40
C PRO A 166 -1.85 -13.32 -5.91
N ILE A 167 -0.52 -13.36 -5.94
CA ILE A 167 0.22 -14.53 -6.44
C ILE A 167 0.07 -15.74 -5.51
N ALA A 168 0.03 -15.52 -4.19
CA ALA A 168 -0.20 -16.58 -3.22
C ALA A 168 -1.62 -17.16 -3.34
N LYS A 169 -2.63 -16.31 -3.60
CA LYS A 169 -4.01 -16.76 -3.86
C LYS A 169 -4.07 -17.64 -5.11
N VAL A 170 -3.51 -17.19 -6.23
CA VAL A 170 -3.51 -17.97 -7.49
C VAL A 170 -2.83 -19.33 -7.30
N LEU A 171 -1.67 -19.37 -6.64
CA LEU A 171 -0.97 -20.62 -6.35
C LEU A 171 -1.79 -21.54 -5.45
N ASN A 172 -2.39 -20.96 -4.38
CA ASN A 172 -3.17 -21.75 -3.44
C ASN A 172 -4.45 -22.31 -4.06
N ASP A 173 -5.17 -21.52 -4.83
CA ASP A 173 -6.45 -21.92 -5.42
C ASP A 173 -6.28 -23.00 -6.48
N ASN A 174 -5.19 -22.95 -7.27
CA ASN A 174 -4.94 -23.90 -8.33
C ASN A 174 -4.16 -25.16 -7.86
N PHE A 175 -3.16 -24.97 -7.01
CA PHE A 175 -2.19 -26.04 -6.68
C PHE A 175 -2.12 -26.36 -5.19
N GLY A 176 -2.67 -25.48 -4.33
CA GLY A 176 -2.57 -25.58 -2.87
C GLY A 176 -1.16 -25.30 -2.35
N ILE A 177 -1.03 -24.42 -1.39
CA ILE A 177 0.25 -24.16 -0.70
C ILE A 177 0.26 -24.96 0.61
N GLU A 178 1.31 -25.75 0.83
CA GLU A 178 1.58 -26.38 2.12
C GLU A 178 2.33 -25.46 3.04
N THR A 179 3.47 -24.96 2.59
CA THR A 179 4.34 -24.03 3.32
C THR A 179 5.06 -23.11 2.34
N GLY A 180 5.50 -21.95 2.82
CA GLY A 180 6.29 -21.06 1.99
C GLY A 180 7.09 -20.04 2.79
N LEU A 181 8.21 -19.63 2.19
CA LEU A 181 9.07 -18.56 2.67
C LEU A 181 9.09 -17.43 1.65
N MET A 182 8.89 -16.21 2.13
CA MET A 182 8.93 -15.00 1.31
C MET A 182 10.13 -14.15 1.69
N THR A 183 10.88 -13.72 0.70
CA THR A 183 11.83 -12.61 0.84
C THR A 183 11.34 -11.46 -0.02
N THR A 184 11.14 -10.27 0.57
CA THR A 184 11.03 -9.08 -0.26
C THR A 184 12.38 -8.37 -0.30
N VAL A 185 12.90 -8.18 -1.52
CA VAL A 185 14.01 -7.25 -1.76
C VAL A 185 13.37 -5.88 -1.98
N HIS A 186 13.48 -5.03 -0.97
CA HIS A 186 12.63 -3.84 -0.86
C HIS A 186 13.46 -2.57 -0.95
N SER A 187 12.97 -1.60 -1.69
CA SER A 187 13.56 -0.28 -1.76
C SER A 187 13.59 0.42 -0.39
N THR A 188 14.37 1.48 -0.29
CA THR A 188 14.46 2.30 0.92
C THR A 188 13.13 2.98 1.23
N THR A 189 12.87 3.19 2.51
CA THR A 189 11.68 3.92 2.98
C THR A 189 12.07 5.02 3.96
N ALA A 190 11.19 5.98 4.18
CA ALA A 190 11.42 7.15 5.04
C ALA A 190 11.80 6.81 6.51
N THR A 191 11.59 5.56 6.95
CA THR A 191 11.98 5.12 8.30
C THR A 191 13.46 4.76 8.42
N GLN A 192 14.17 4.58 7.31
CA GLN A 192 15.59 4.25 7.28
C GLN A 192 16.46 5.50 7.45
N LYS A 193 17.70 5.30 7.88
CA LYS A 193 18.64 6.38 8.10
C LYS A 193 19.47 6.67 6.86
N THR A 194 19.74 7.95 6.59
CA THR A 194 20.63 8.38 5.50
C THR A 194 22.08 8.01 5.81
N VAL A 195 22.49 8.23 7.07
CA VAL A 195 23.81 7.85 7.62
C VAL A 195 23.59 7.03 8.89
N ASP A 196 24.63 6.32 9.37
CA ASP A 196 24.57 5.55 10.62
C ASP A 196 24.06 6.43 11.78
N GLY A 197 22.98 6.00 12.43
CA GLY A 197 22.37 6.74 13.53
C GLY A 197 21.60 5.82 14.48
N PRO A 198 21.30 6.29 15.70
CA PRO A 198 20.66 5.46 16.71
C PRO A 198 19.26 5.00 16.28
N SER A 199 18.98 3.72 16.48
CA SER A 199 17.69 3.09 16.27
C SER A 199 17.50 2.00 17.34
N MET A 200 16.89 2.37 18.46
CA MET A 200 16.82 1.50 19.64
C MET A 200 15.94 0.26 19.45
N LYS A 201 14.95 0.32 18.56
CA LYS A 201 14.03 -0.81 18.28
C LYS A 201 14.51 -1.73 17.17
N ASP A 202 15.28 -1.19 16.23
CA ASP A 202 15.81 -1.92 15.08
C ASP A 202 17.24 -1.42 14.81
N TRP A 203 18.22 -2.10 15.37
CA TRP A 203 19.62 -1.70 15.25
C TRP A 203 20.12 -1.73 13.81
N ARG A 204 19.66 -2.71 13.01
CA ARG A 204 20.02 -2.80 11.59
C ARG A 204 19.41 -1.65 10.79
N GLY A 205 18.17 -1.26 11.09
CA GLY A 205 17.51 -0.09 10.49
C GLY A 205 18.15 1.25 10.86
N GLY A 206 19.07 1.27 11.84
CA GLY A 206 19.91 2.42 12.18
C GLY A 206 21.12 2.63 11.25
N ARG A 207 21.42 1.67 10.36
CA ARG A 207 22.55 1.76 9.43
C ARG A 207 22.16 2.54 8.17
N ALA A 208 23.18 3.16 7.54
CA ALA A 208 23.04 3.97 6.33
C ALA A 208 22.38 3.17 5.19
N ALA A 209 21.22 3.62 4.72
CA ALA A 209 20.41 2.90 3.72
C ALA A 209 21.12 2.80 2.37
N ALA A 210 21.81 3.85 1.94
CA ALA A 210 22.42 3.92 0.62
C ALA A 210 23.68 3.04 0.45
N GLY A 211 24.26 2.54 1.56
CA GLY A 211 25.50 1.77 1.54
C GLY A 211 25.37 0.32 2.00
N ASN A 212 24.15 -0.17 2.23
CA ASN A 212 23.96 -1.48 2.85
C ASN A 212 22.81 -2.28 2.27
N ILE A 213 22.92 -3.61 2.34
CA ILE A 213 21.78 -4.53 2.30
C ILE A 213 21.38 -4.78 3.77
N ILE A 214 20.16 -4.40 4.15
CA ILE A 214 19.71 -4.40 5.55
C ILE A 214 18.59 -5.42 5.74
N PRO A 215 18.86 -6.57 6.40
CA PRO A 215 17.81 -7.51 6.82
C PRO A 215 16.88 -6.84 7.83
N SER A 216 15.57 -6.92 7.58
CA SER A 216 14.54 -6.33 8.41
C SER A 216 13.40 -7.32 8.60
N SER A 217 12.77 -7.32 9.76
CA SER A 217 11.55 -8.10 9.96
C SER A 217 10.39 -7.55 9.14
N THR A 218 9.51 -8.43 8.68
CA THR A 218 8.27 -8.03 8.01
C THR A 218 7.10 -8.89 8.49
N GLY A 219 5.96 -8.25 8.70
CA GLY A 219 4.69 -8.94 8.96
C GLY A 219 3.90 -9.29 7.69
N ALA A 220 4.40 -8.93 6.51
CA ALA A 220 3.65 -9.02 5.27
C ALA A 220 3.20 -10.45 4.93
N ALA A 221 4.09 -11.44 5.08
CA ALA A 221 3.77 -12.83 4.81
C ALA A 221 2.72 -13.40 5.79
N LYS A 222 2.80 -13.02 7.07
CA LYS A 222 1.79 -13.39 8.07
C LYS A 222 0.45 -12.70 7.81
N ALA A 223 0.48 -11.46 7.30
CA ALA A 223 -0.72 -10.71 6.95
C ALA A 223 -1.50 -11.35 5.79
N VAL A 224 -0.83 -12.09 4.90
CA VAL A 224 -1.52 -12.86 3.85
C VAL A 224 -2.52 -13.86 4.46
N GLY A 225 -2.19 -14.50 5.58
CA GLY A 225 -3.12 -15.40 6.28
C GLY A 225 -4.37 -14.71 6.87
N LYS A 226 -4.37 -13.37 6.96
CA LYS A 226 -5.57 -12.59 7.37
C LYS A 226 -6.48 -12.27 6.18
N VAL A 227 -5.91 -12.13 4.98
CA VAL A 227 -6.68 -11.82 3.75
C VAL A 227 -7.02 -13.07 2.95
N VAL A 228 -6.21 -14.13 3.07
CA VAL A 228 -6.43 -15.48 2.53
C VAL A 228 -6.34 -16.47 3.69
N PRO A 229 -7.45 -16.75 4.41
CA PRO A 229 -7.44 -17.53 5.66
C PRO A 229 -6.84 -18.93 5.52
N GLU A 230 -6.95 -19.54 4.35
CA GLU A 230 -6.41 -20.88 4.04
C GLU A 230 -4.88 -20.91 4.11
N LEU A 231 -4.23 -19.74 4.05
CA LEU A 231 -2.78 -19.57 4.16
C LEU A 231 -2.31 -19.19 5.57
N ASN A 232 -3.23 -19.10 6.53
CA ASN A 232 -2.86 -18.76 7.90
C ASN A 232 -1.88 -19.80 8.49
N GLY A 233 -0.75 -19.30 9.00
CA GLY A 233 0.31 -20.15 9.57
C GLY A 233 1.21 -20.86 8.55
N LYS A 234 0.94 -20.76 7.23
CA LYS A 234 1.72 -21.44 6.19
C LYS A 234 2.83 -20.58 5.59
N LEU A 235 2.74 -19.27 5.71
CA LEU A 235 3.70 -18.32 5.13
C LEU A 235 4.40 -17.52 6.22
N THR A 236 5.71 -17.35 6.08
CA THR A 236 6.51 -16.38 6.84
C THR A 236 7.57 -15.77 5.94
N GLY A 237 8.29 -14.74 6.40
CA GLY A 237 9.28 -14.12 5.53
C GLY A 237 10.11 -13.04 6.19
N ILE A 238 10.99 -12.49 5.38
CA ILE A 238 11.96 -11.44 5.74
C ILE A 238 11.97 -10.36 4.65
N SER A 239 12.40 -9.16 5.02
CA SER A 239 12.71 -8.08 4.08
C SER A 239 14.22 -7.85 4.01
N MET A 240 14.74 -7.70 2.80
CA MET A 240 16.10 -7.21 2.53
C MET A 240 15.97 -5.80 1.95
N ARG A 241 16.34 -4.77 2.75
CA ARG A 241 16.36 -3.40 2.25
C ARG A 241 17.62 -3.19 1.42
N VAL A 242 17.44 -2.62 0.22
CA VAL A 242 18.53 -2.36 -0.74
C VAL A 242 18.57 -0.89 -1.13
N PRO A 243 19.71 -0.37 -1.64
CA PRO A 243 19.88 1.04 -1.99
C PRO A 243 19.17 1.44 -3.29
N THR A 244 17.94 1.00 -3.52
CA THR A 244 17.05 1.51 -4.56
C THR A 244 16.03 2.45 -3.93
N LEU A 245 15.59 3.47 -4.64
CA LEU A 245 14.71 4.51 -4.08
C LEU A 245 13.25 4.13 -4.15
N ASP A 246 12.88 3.33 -5.16
CA ASP A 246 11.52 2.80 -5.34
C ASP A 246 11.55 1.50 -6.14
N VAL A 247 10.42 0.85 -6.25
CA VAL A 247 10.17 -0.48 -6.81
C VAL A 247 10.87 -1.60 -6.06
N SER A 248 10.09 -2.54 -5.63
CA SER A 248 10.49 -3.70 -4.82
C SER A 248 10.07 -5.00 -5.50
N VAL A 249 10.61 -6.11 -5.02
CA VAL A 249 10.28 -7.44 -5.55
C VAL A 249 9.99 -8.41 -4.41
N VAL A 250 8.97 -9.25 -4.62
CA VAL A 250 8.67 -10.44 -3.80
C VAL A 250 9.28 -11.66 -4.45
N ASP A 251 10.08 -12.38 -3.69
CA ASP A 251 10.58 -13.73 -3.95
C ASP A 251 9.81 -14.68 -3.02
N LEU A 252 8.94 -15.49 -3.60
CA LEU A 252 8.11 -16.44 -2.87
C LEU A 252 8.50 -17.88 -3.23
N THR A 253 9.11 -18.60 -2.28
CA THR A 253 9.41 -20.03 -2.40
C THR A 253 8.35 -20.84 -1.65
N VAL A 254 7.72 -21.81 -2.32
CA VAL A 254 6.61 -22.60 -1.75
C VAL A 254 6.76 -24.09 -2.04
N ASN A 255 6.22 -24.90 -1.12
CA ASN A 255 5.85 -26.28 -1.36
C ASN A 255 4.38 -26.32 -1.75
N LEU A 256 4.11 -26.87 -2.94
CA LEU A 256 2.76 -27.08 -3.49
C LEU A 256 2.23 -28.47 -3.12
N LYS A 257 0.92 -28.56 -2.85
CA LYS A 257 0.24 -29.84 -2.62
C LYS A 257 0.10 -30.66 -3.89
N LYS A 258 -0.20 -29.99 -5.02
CA LYS A 258 -0.32 -30.58 -6.33
C LYS A 258 0.89 -30.20 -7.16
N ALA A 259 1.52 -31.15 -7.81
CA ALA A 259 2.60 -30.91 -8.75
C ALA A 259 2.13 -29.98 -9.88
N ALA A 260 2.97 -29.01 -10.23
CA ALA A 260 2.68 -28.05 -11.29
C ALA A 260 3.93 -27.69 -12.06
N SER A 261 3.89 -27.83 -13.39
CA SER A 261 4.97 -27.35 -14.24
C SER A 261 5.05 -25.82 -14.26
N LYS A 262 6.18 -25.28 -14.72
CA LYS A 262 6.34 -23.84 -14.98
C LYS A 262 5.21 -23.30 -15.84
N GLU A 263 4.90 -23.99 -16.93
CA GLU A 263 3.88 -23.61 -17.90
C GLU A 263 2.48 -23.54 -17.25
N ALA A 264 2.16 -24.51 -16.38
CA ALA A 264 0.88 -24.52 -15.66
C ALA A 264 0.75 -23.34 -14.69
N ILE A 265 1.83 -23.01 -13.95
CA ILE A 265 1.87 -21.87 -13.05
C ILE A 265 1.76 -20.55 -13.83
N CYS A 266 2.55 -20.38 -14.90
CA CYS A 266 2.50 -19.22 -15.76
C CYS A 266 1.11 -19.03 -16.39
N ALA A 267 0.48 -20.10 -16.86
CA ALA A 267 -0.86 -20.06 -17.43
C ALA A 267 -1.91 -19.62 -16.39
N ALA A 268 -1.83 -20.14 -15.16
CA ALA A 268 -2.72 -19.74 -14.08
C ALA A 268 -2.56 -18.26 -13.71
N MET A 269 -1.32 -17.77 -13.62
CA MET A 269 -1.03 -16.36 -13.33
C MET A 269 -1.52 -15.44 -14.44
N LYS A 270 -1.28 -15.80 -15.70
CA LYS A 270 -1.75 -15.05 -16.87
C LYS A 270 -3.27 -14.98 -16.91
N ALA A 271 -3.93 -16.13 -16.75
CA ALA A 271 -5.40 -16.17 -16.72
C ALA A 271 -5.98 -15.30 -15.60
N ALA A 272 -5.40 -15.33 -14.40
CA ALA A 272 -5.82 -14.48 -13.29
C ALA A 272 -5.60 -13.00 -13.59
N SER A 273 -4.46 -12.61 -14.17
CA SER A 273 -4.14 -11.22 -14.51
C SER A 273 -5.06 -10.62 -15.58
N GLU A 274 -5.53 -11.44 -16.50
CA GLU A 274 -6.49 -11.04 -17.54
C GLU A 274 -7.96 -11.13 -17.07
N GLY A 275 -8.21 -11.92 -16.01
CA GLY A 275 -9.52 -12.24 -15.46
C GLY A 275 -9.81 -11.60 -14.10
N GLU A 276 -9.91 -12.43 -13.06
CA GLU A 276 -10.39 -12.02 -11.72
C GLU A 276 -9.48 -11.02 -11.00
N LEU A 277 -8.19 -11.00 -11.30
CA LEU A 277 -7.22 -10.07 -10.73
C LEU A 277 -6.80 -8.96 -11.70
N LYS A 278 -7.59 -8.73 -12.75
CA LYS A 278 -7.33 -7.61 -13.68
C LYS A 278 -7.30 -6.28 -12.93
N GLY A 279 -6.26 -5.48 -13.22
CA GLY A 279 -6.02 -4.20 -12.53
C GLY A 279 -5.30 -4.35 -11.18
N VAL A 280 -5.02 -5.57 -10.73
CA VAL A 280 -4.26 -5.87 -9.50
C VAL A 280 -3.00 -6.65 -9.82
N LEU A 281 -3.15 -7.79 -10.51
CA LEU A 281 -2.06 -8.64 -10.97
C LEU A 281 -1.70 -8.31 -12.43
N GLY A 282 -0.43 -8.09 -12.70
CA GLY A 282 0.16 -8.04 -14.02
C GLY A 282 0.93 -9.32 -14.32
N TYR A 283 1.33 -9.47 -15.58
CA TYR A 283 2.10 -10.60 -16.08
C TYR A 283 3.13 -10.12 -17.10
N THR A 284 4.38 -10.57 -16.99
CA THR A 284 5.43 -10.26 -17.96
C THR A 284 6.27 -11.47 -18.31
N GLU A 285 6.71 -11.55 -19.56
CA GLU A 285 7.70 -12.49 -20.08
C GLU A 285 8.99 -11.77 -20.52
N ASP A 286 9.04 -10.46 -20.37
CA ASP A 286 10.18 -9.65 -20.76
C ASP A 286 11.34 -9.77 -19.75
N ALA A 287 12.55 -9.50 -20.19
CA ALA A 287 13.74 -9.44 -19.34
C ALA A 287 13.81 -8.09 -18.63
N VAL A 288 13.00 -7.92 -17.60
CA VAL A 288 12.78 -6.66 -16.86
C VAL A 288 13.62 -6.55 -15.59
N VAL A 289 13.78 -5.31 -15.12
CA VAL A 289 14.35 -4.96 -13.83
C VAL A 289 13.42 -3.99 -13.07
N SER A 290 13.73 -3.69 -11.84
CA SER A 290 12.85 -2.89 -10.96
C SER A 290 12.42 -1.56 -11.58
N SER A 291 13.34 -0.82 -12.23
CA SER A 291 13.04 0.51 -12.80
C SER A 291 12.00 0.51 -13.91
N ASP A 292 11.76 -0.65 -14.56
CA ASP A 292 10.76 -0.78 -15.63
C ASP A 292 9.32 -0.68 -15.08
N PHE A 293 9.15 -0.82 -13.77
CA PHE A 293 7.85 -0.76 -13.10
C PHE A 293 7.62 0.53 -12.31
N LEU A 294 8.52 1.51 -12.45
CA LEU A 294 8.35 2.81 -11.80
C LEU A 294 7.06 3.50 -12.32
N GLY A 295 6.20 3.91 -11.41
CA GLY A 295 4.90 4.50 -11.73
C GLY A 295 3.80 3.48 -12.07
N CYS A 296 4.06 2.18 -11.96
CA CYS A 296 3.06 1.15 -12.25
C CYS A 296 1.97 1.11 -11.17
N ALA A 297 0.70 1.27 -11.59
CA ALA A 297 -0.45 1.24 -10.68
C ALA A 297 -0.87 -0.18 -10.24
N LEU A 298 -0.33 -1.24 -10.86
CA LEU A 298 -0.54 -2.61 -10.42
C LEU A 298 0.27 -2.89 -9.15
N THR A 299 -0.30 -3.68 -8.24
CA THR A 299 0.37 -4.00 -6.98
C THR A 299 1.18 -5.29 -6.99
N SER A 300 1.09 -6.07 -8.06
CA SER A 300 1.78 -7.34 -8.20
C SER A 300 1.99 -7.62 -9.69
N ILE A 301 3.22 -7.71 -10.17
CA ILE A 301 3.51 -8.04 -11.57
C ILE A 301 4.33 -9.34 -11.57
N PHE A 302 3.66 -10.45 -11.90
CA PHE A 302 4.29 -11.76 -11.97
C PHE A 302 5.29 -11.81 -13.11
N ASP A 303 6.52 -12.23 -12.79
CA ASP A 303 7.60 -12.42 -13.77
C ASP A 303 7.74 -13.90 -14.11
N ALA A 304 7.28 -14.26 -15.29
CA ALA A 304 7.25 -15.65 -15.77
C ALA A 304 8.67 -16.25 -15.98
N ASN A 305 9.67 -15.41 -16.18
CA ASN A 305 11.03 -15.85 -16.50
C ASN A 305 12.00 -15.77 -15.31
N ALA A 306 11.66 -15.06 -14.23
CA ALA A 306 12.50 -14.99 -13.04
C ALA A 306 12.29 -16.14 -12.04
N GLY A 307 11.27 -16.98 -12.23
CA GLY A 307 10.97 -18.11 -11.34
C GLY A 307 11.99 -19.24 -11.41
N VAL A 308 12.10 -20.02 -10.34
CA VAL A 308 12.95 -21.23 -10.26
C VAL A 308 12.08 -22.42 -9.86
N TYR A 309 12.17 -23.51 -10.62
CA TYR A 309 11.38 -24.71 -10.46
C TYR A 309 12.32 -25.88 -10.19
N LEU A 310 12.59 -26.17 -8.89
CA LEU A 310 13.49 -27.25 -8.51
C LEU A 310 12.84 -28.62 -8.70
N THR A 311 11.58 -28.72 -8.32
CA THR A 311 10.68 -29.86 -8.62
C THR A 311 9.30 -29.30 -8.92
N ASP A 312 8.39 -30.13 -9.42
CA ASP A 312 7.00 -29.72 -9.67
C ASP A 312 6.22 -29.31 -8.41
N ASN A 313 6.74 -29.64 -7.22
CA ASN A 313 6.13 -29.25 -5.94
C ASN A 313 6.92 -28.17 -5.19
N PHE A 314 8.21 -27.95 -5.51
CA PHE A 314 9.03 -26.97 -4.82
C PHE A 314 9.49 -25.89 -5.79
N VAL A 315 8.82 -24.76 -5.72
CA VAL A 315 8.94 -23.70 -6.72
C VAL A 315 9.18 -22.34 -6.06
N LYS A 316 9.89 -21.49 -6.79
CA LYS A 316 10.08 -20.08 -6.48
C LYS A 316 9.43 -19.25 -7.58
N VAL A 317 8.59 -18.29 -7.18
CA VAL A 317 8.00 -17.29 -8.07
C VAL A 317 8.42 -15.90 -7.68
N VAL A 318 8.44 -14.99 -8.65
CA VAL A 318 8.89 -13.62 -8.49
C VAL A 318 7.77 -12.68 -8.93
N SER A 319 7.55 -11.61 -8.17
CA SER A 319 6.58 -10.57 -8.51
C SER A 319 7.11 -9.19 -8.13
N TRP A 320 7.03 -8.24 -9.07
CA TRP A 320 7.44 -6.86 -8.94
C TRP A 320 6.31 -5.96 -8.44
N TYR A 321 6.65 -4.85 -7.79
CA TYR A 321 5.67 -3.84 -7.40
C TYR A 321 6.31 -2.48 -7.15
N ASP A 322 5.68 -1.42 -7.66
CA ASP A 322 5.95 -0.08 -7.19
C ASP A 322 5.32 0.07 -5.79
N ASN A 323 6.17 0.17 -4.76
CA ASN A 323 5.72 0.15 -3.38
C ASN A 323 5.04 1.44 -2.93
N GLU A 324 5.05 2.48 -3.76
CA GLU A 324 4.44 3.79 -3.53
C GLU A 324 3.18 3.99 -4.39
N ILE A 325 3.32 3.98 -5.71
CA ILE A 325 2.22 4.27 -6.66
C ILE A 325 1.18 3.16 -6.64
N GLY A 326 1.57 1.91 -6.91
CA GLY A 326 0.62 0.79 -6.94
C GLY A 326 -0.17 0.66 -5.64
N TYR A 327 0.51 0.80 -4.50
CA TYR A 327 -0.12 0.78 -3.19
C TYR A 327 -1.11 1.93 -2.99
N SER A 328 -0.72 3.15 -3.35
CA SER A 328 -1.54 4.36 -3.17
C SER A 328 -2.81 4.34 -4.01
N HIS A 329 -2.73 3.82 -5.25
CA HIS A 329 -3.91 3.58 -6.10
C HIS A 329 -4.90 2.62 -5.43
N LYS A 330 -4.43 1.56 -4.76
CA LYS A 330 -5.31 0.60 -4.08
C LYS A 330 -5.96 1.16 -2.81
N VAL A 331 -5.37 2.16 -2.17
CA VAL A 331 -6.04 2.92 -1.11
C VAL A 331 -7.27 3.64 -1.67
N VAL A 332 -7.13 4.31 -2.82
CA VAL A 332 -8.25 5.00 -3.49
C VAL A 332 -9.30 3.99 -3.99
N GLU A 333 -8.86 2.90 -4.59
CA GLU A 333 -9.76 1.84 -5.07
C GLU A 333 -10.55 1.20 -3.92
N LEU A 334 -9.91 0.93 -2.78
CA LEU A 334 -10.60 0.41 -1.59
C LEU A 334 -11.68 1.38 -1.11
N ILE A 335 -11.42 2.69 -1.09
CA ILE A 335 -12.43 3.71 -0.75
C ILE A 335 -13.61 3.66 -1.73
N LYS A 336 -13.36 3.51 -3.03
CA LYS A 336 -14.42 3.38 -4.06
C LYS A 336 -15.26 2.13 -3.84
N ILE A 337 -14.63 0.99 -3.51
CA ILE A 337 -15.32 -0.26 -3.17
C ILE A 337 -16.19 -0.08 -1.91
N MET A 338 -15.63 0.54 -0.86
CA MET A 338 -16.37 0.84 0.36
C MET A 338 -17.58 1.74 0.07
N LYS A 339 -17.41 2.80 -0.74
CA LYS A 339 -18.50 3.70 -1.12
C LYS A 339 -19.58 2.97 -1.89
N LYS A 340 -19.21 2.12 -2.85
CA LYS A 340 -20.18 1.33 -3.63
C LYS A 340 -21.01 0.40 -2.75
N HIS A 341 -20.41 -0.16 -1.69
CA HIS A 341 -21.12 -1.03 -0.74
C HIS A 341 -22.05 -0.24 0.18
N ASN A 342 -21.63 0.94 0.63
CA ASN A 342 -22.33 1.72 1.65
C ASN A 342 -23.43 2.66 1.08
N GLY A 343 -23.48 2.86 -0.22
CA GLY A 343 -24.47 3.71 -0.92
C GLY A 343 -23.98 5.15 -1.03
#